data_6991e105e363973a0322165e0b375904
#
_entry.id   6991e105e363973a0322165e0b375904
#
_cell.length_a   1.000
_cell.length_b   1.000
_cell.length_c   1.000
_cell.angle_alpha   90.00
_cell.angle_beta   90.00
_cell.angle_gamma   90.00
#
_symmetry.space_group_name_H-M   'P 1'
#
loop_
_entity.id
_entity.type
_entity.pdbx_description
1 polymer ?
#
loop_
_entity_poly.entity_id
_entity_poly.type
_entity_poly.pdbx_seq_one_letter_code
_entity_poly.pdbx_strand_id
1 'polypeptide(L)'
;MKALKITIIALLAGFSMASCDFLDKEPTKLTPENYFNTPAEANSFLTGIYAILSQPTFYGGDYMYLVAGDDLSHYGGSGRGPASTGLICNNATTSDNAVTAFWYALYSGINRANMFLENIDKVNGFDAGVKEQYIAEARFLRAFYYFNLVECWGDVPFKTVSTQ
;
A
#
# COMPACT_ATOMS: atom_id res chain seq x y z
N MET A 1 -66.47 -3.91 -4.15
CA MET A 1 -65.38 -4.88 -4.04
C MET A 1 -64.32 -4.73 -5.14
N LYS A 2 -64.69 -4.52 -6.41
CA LYS A 2 -63.69 -4.35 -7.51
C LYS A 2 -62.83 -3.09 -7.37
N ALA A 3 -63.45 -1.91 -7.01
CA ALA A 3 -62.74 -0.67 -6.82
C ALA A 3 -61.70 -0.75 -5.69
N LEU A 4 -62.02 -1.38 -4.56
CA LEU A 4 -61.11 -1.55 -3.43
C LEU A 4 -59.88 -2.41 -3.80
N LYS A 5 -60.05 -3.45 -4.62
CA LYS A 5 -58.94 -4.28 -5.11
C LYS A 5 -57.99 -3.50 -6.03
N ILE A 6 -58.55 -2.62 -6.89
CA ILE A 6 -57.73 -1.81 -7.81
C ILE A 6 -56.93 -0.77 -7.00
N THR A 7 -57.51 -0.17 -5.97
CA THR A 7 -56.81 0.81 -5.11
C THR A 7 -55.67 0.16 -4.34
N ILE A 8 -55.84 -1.07 -3.83
CA ILE A 8 -54.79 -1.81 -3.10
C ILE A 8 -53.66 -2.20 -4.05
N ILE A 9 -53.94 -2.62 -5.28
CA ILE A 9 -52.92 -2.96 -6.28
C ILE A 9 -52.14 -1.72 -6.70
N ALA A 10 -52.79 -0.57 -6.88
CA ALA A 10 -52.13 0.70 -7.20
C ALA A 10 -51.21 1.21 -6.08
N LEU A 11 -51.63 1.05 -4.80
CA LEU A 11 -50.81 1.37 -3.63
C LEU A 11 -49.59 0.45 -3.51
N LEU A 12 -49.74 -0.86 -3.74
CA LEU A 12 -48.63 -1.80 -3.72
C LEU A 12 -47.63 -1.56 -4.87
N ALA A 13 -48.09 -1.18 -6.06
CA ALA A 13 -47.23 -0.84 -7.20
C ALA A 13 -46.48 0.50 -6.96
N GLY A 14 -47.05 1.46 -6.24
CA GLY A 14 -46.39 2.70 -5.86
C GLY A 14 -45.26 2.51 -4.84
N PHE A 15 -45.39 1.54 -3.94
CA PHE A 15 -44.37 1.24 -2.94
C PHE A 15 -43.13 0.48 -3.54
N SER A 16 -43.31 -0.24 -4.64
CA SER A 16 -42.20 -0.97 -5.26
C SER A 16 -41.26 -0.07 -6.06
N MET A 17 -41.63 1.17 -6.41
CA MET A 17 -40.75 2.11 -7.13
C MET A 17 -39.84 2.93 -6.23
N ALA A 18 -40.02 2.93 -4.92
CA ALA A 18 -39.15 3.65 -3.97
C ALA A 18 -37.93 2.82 -3.49
N SER A 19 -37.81 1.58 -3.96
CA SER A 19 -36.79 0.64 -3.46
C SER A 19 -35.44 0.68 -4.18
N CYS A 20 -35.30 1.46 -5.26
CA CYS A 20 -34.06 1.43 -6.07
C CYS A 20 -32.88 2.16 -5.41
N ASP A 21 -33.14 3.15 -4.55
CA ASP A 21 -32.08 3.97 -3.94
C ASP A 21 -31.42 3.28 -2.71
N PHE A 22 -32.07 2.26 -2.14
CA PHE A 22 -31.57 1.54 -0.96
C PHE A 22 -30.41 0.57 -1.29
N LEU A 23 -30.27 0.19 -2.55
CA LEU A 23 -29.24 -0.75 -3.02
C LEU A 23 -27.99 -0.07 -3.56
N ASP A 24 -28.02 1.24 -3.83
CA ASP A 24 -26.88 2.05 -4.21
C ASP A 24 -26.05 2.41 -2.97
N LYS A 25 -25.40 1.41 -2.40
CA LYS A 25 -24.37 1.64 -1.38
C LYS A 25 -23.09 2.07 -2.06
N GLU A 26 -22.65 3.27 -1.74
CA GLU A 26 -21.26 3.65 -2.05
C GLU A 26 -20.32 2.57 -1.53
N PRO A 27 -19.32 2.16 -2.33
CA PRO A 27 -18.38 1.13 -1.93
C PRO A 27 -17.66 1.58 -0.65
N THR A 28 -17.84 0.82 0.43
CA THR A 28 -17.18 1.07 1.72
C THR A 28 -15.68 0.73 1.69
N LYS A 29 -15.21 0.12 0.60
CA LYS A 29 -13.78 -0.13 0.37
C LYS A 29 -13.18 0.99 -0.47
N LEU A 30 -12.05 1.51 -0.02
CA LEU A 30 -11.25 2.42 -0.81
C LEU A 30 -10.67 1.64 -2.00
N THR A 31 -11.04 2.05 -3.20
CA THR A 31 -10.50 1.56 -4.46
C THR A 31 -9.81 2.71 -5.19
N PRO A 32 -8.89 2.44 -6.13
CA PRO A 32 -8.24 3.50 -6.90
C PRO A 32 -9.24 4.40 -7.65
N GLU A 33 -10.42 3.88 -7.97
CA GLU A 33 -11.46 4.62 -8.68
C GLU A 33 -12.16 5.66 -7.80
N ASN A 34 -12.27 5.41 -6.49
CA ASN A 34 -13.00 6.27 -5.56
C ASN A 34 -12.10 7.04 -4.58
N TYR A 35 -10.77 6.90 -4.67
CA TYR A 35 -9.84 7.49 -3.70
C TYR A 35 -9.06 8.70 -4.24
N PHE A 36 -8.72 8.74 -5.53
CA PHE A 36 -7.91 9.82 -6.12
C PHE A 36 -8.78 10.96 -6.65
N ASN A 37 -9.51 11.67 -5.77
CA ASN A 37 -10.39 12.77 -6.17
C ASN A 37 -9.85 14.15 -5.81
N THR A 38 -9.08 14.27 -4.73
CA THR A 38 -8.62 15.54 -4.17
C THR A 38 -7.11 15.54 -3.90
N PRO A 39 -6.45 16.73 -3.89
CA PRO A 39 -5.06 16.85 -3.49
C PRO A 39 -4.76 16.33 -2.07
N ALA A 40 -5.72 16.44 -1.15
CA ALA A 40 -5.59 15.94 0.22
C ALA A 40 -5.55 14.40 0.25
N GLU A 41 -6.35 13.73 -0.56
CA GLU A 41 -6.32 12.28 -0.71
C GLU A 41 -5.01 11.83 -1.36
N ALA A 42 -4.54 12.52 -2.39
CA ALA A 42 -3.24 12.26 -3.00
C ALA A 42 -2.10 12.39 -1.98
N ASN A 43 -2.10 13.44 -1.15
CA ASN A 43 -1.12 13.61 -0.08
C ASN A 43 -1.18 12.47 0.96
N SER A 44 -2.38 12.07 1.35
CA SER A 44 -2.57 10.96 2.28
C SER A 44 -2.04 9.65 1.70
N PHE A 45 -2.24 9.40 0.41
CA PHE A 45 -1.70 8.22 -0.26
C PHE A 45 -0.17 8.26 -0.35
N LEU A 46 0.40 9.40 -0.71
CA LEU A 46 1.86 9.62 -0.74
C LEU A 46 2.47 9.39 0.65
N THR A 47 1.83 9.89 1.71
CA THR A 47 2.20 9.59 3.10
C THR A 47 2.17 8.09 3.39
N GLY A 48 1.21 7.35 2.82
CA GLY A 48 1.14 5.89 2.89
C GLY A 48 2.32 5.18 2.20
N ILE A 49 2.95 5.80 1.18
CA ILE A 49 4.19 5.29 0.58
C ILE A 49 5.36 5.49 1.55
N TYR A 50 5.49 6.70 2.15
CA TYR A 50 6.48 6.99 3.17
C TYR A 50 6.37 6.10 4.41
N ALA A 51 5.14 5.72 4.80
CA ALA A 51 4.89 4.90 5.98
C ALA A 51 5.56 3.51 5.92
N ILE A 52 5.94 3.03 4.74
CA ILE A 52 6.73 1.80 4.61
C ILE A 52 8.09 1.93 5.27
N LEU A 53 8.71 3.11 5.24
CA LEU A 53 10.01 3.36 5.85
C LEU A 53 9.99 3.19 7.38
N SER A 54 8.85 3.48 8.02
CA SER A 54 8.69 3.40 9.47
C SER A 54 8.19 2.03 9.96
N GLN A 55 7.97 1.06 9.06
CA GLN A 55 7.57 -0.27 9.45
C GLN A 55 8.66 -0.96 10.30
N PRO A 56 8.29 -1.78 11.29
CA PRO A 56 9.25 -2.54 12.11
C PRO A 56 10.24 -3.35 11.26
N THR A 57 9.77 -3.92 10.15
CA THR A 57 10.57 -4.70 9.20
C THR A 57 11.56 -3.88 8.35
N PHE A 58 11.55 -2.55 8.50
CA PHE A 58 12.48 -1.64 7.83
C PHE A 58 13.14 -0.72 8.88
N TYR A 59 13.16 0.60 8.69
CA TYR A 59 13.80 1.52 9.64
C TYR A 59 13.11 1.61 11.02
N GLY A 60 11.92 1.04 11.17
CA GLY A 60 11.21 1.00 12.45
C GLY A 60 11.83 0.09 13.52
N GLY A 61 12.82 -0.74 13.17
CA GLY A 61 13.50 -1.60 14.17
C GLY A 61 14.37 -2.69 13.56
N ASP A 62 13.84 -3.54 12.71
CA ASP A 62 14.51 -4.77 12.27
C ASP A 62 15.64 -4.54 11.25
N TYR A 63 15.75 -3.34 10.68
CA TYR A 63 16.85 -2.98 9.77
C TYR A 63 18.24 -3.21 10.39
N MET A 64 18.37 -3.05 11.70
CA MET A 64 19.59 -3.33 12.42
C MET A 64 20.04 -4.78 12.27
N TYR A 65 19.12 -5.72 12.13
CA TYR A 65 19.44 -7.13 11.90
C TYR A 65 19.95 -7.42 10.50
N LEU A 66 19.55 -6.59 9.53
CA LEU A 66 20.00 -6.72 8.14
C LEU A 66 21.44 -6.21 7.97
N VAL A 67 21.83 -5.17 8.73
CA VAL A 67 23.15 -4.54 8.62
C VAL A 67 24.17 -5.01 9.66
N ALA A 68 23.75 -5.75 10.68
CA ALA A 68 24.62 -6.22 11.76
C ALA A 68 25.43 -7.49 11.41
N GLY A 69 25.34 -7.97 10.19
CA GLY A 69 25.97 -9.21 9.72
C GLY A 69 27.31 -8.99 9.01
N ASP A 70 28.08 -7.97 9.37
CA ASP A 70 29.43 -7.79 8.83
C ASP A 70 30.47 -8.62 9.59
N ASP A 71 31.70 -8.70 9.05
CA ASP A 71 32.83 -9.46 9.63
C ASP A 71 33.48 -8.77 10.84
N LEU A 72 33.12 -7.52 11.12
CA LEU A 72 33.66 -6.69 12.19
C LEU A 72 32.66 -6.45 13.32
N SER A 73 31.37 -6.59 13.08
CA SER A 73 30.33 -6.36 14.08
C SER A 73 29.57 -7.63 14.44
N HIS A 74 29.33 -7.78 15.74
CA HIS A 74 28.58 -8.90 16.28
C HIS A 74 27.47 -8.42 17.21
N TYR A 75 26.25 -8.90 16.98
CA TYR A 75 25.16 -8.62 17.89
C TYR A 75 25.33 -9.36 19.22
N GLY A 76 25.63 -8.62 20.28
CA GLY A 76 25.89 -9.14 21.63
C GLY A 76 24.65 -9.34 22.51
N GLY A 77 23.42 -9.12 21.98
CA GLY A 77 22.17 -9.18 22.75
C GLY A 77 21.78 -10.60 23.17
N SER A 78 21.24 -10.75 24.39
CA SER A 78 20.71 -12.00 24.91
C SER A 78 19.32 -12.40 24.35
N GLY A 79 18.68 -11.53 23.61
CA GLY A 79 17.33 -11.71 23.06
C GLY A 79 17.31 -12.19 21.60
N ARG A 80 18.17 -13.11 21.23
CA ARG A 80 18.18 -13.67 19.86
C ARG A 80 16.92 -14.49 19.61
N GLY A 81 15.92 -13.89 18.95
CA GLY A 81 14.82 -14.68 18.39
C GLY A 81 15.31 -15.53 17.19
N PRO A 82 14.70 -16.69 16.92
CA PRO A 82 15.10 -17.57 15.81
C PRO A 82 15.14 -16.87 14.45
N ALA A 83 14.29 -15.88 14.25
CA ALA A 83 14.16 -15.13 12.97
C ALA A 83 15.33 -14.17 12.70
N SER A 84 16.03 -13.70 13.74
CA SER A 84 17.15 -12.76 13.59
C SER A 84 18.52 -13.45 13.57
N THR A 85 18.60 -14.70 14.01
CA THR A 85 19.86 -15.44 14.11
C THR A 85 20.47 -15.77 12.76
N GLY A 86 19.66 -16.03 11.75
CA GLY A 86 20.11 -16.35 10.39
C GLY A 86 20.92 -15.21 9.77
N LEU A 87 20.37 -14.00 9.77
CA LEU A 87 21.02 -12.80 9.23
C LEU A 87 22.28 -12.42 10.01
N ILE A 88 22.20 -12.39 11.34
CA ILE A 88 23.33 -12.01 12.21
C ILE A 88 24.50 -13.01 12.14
N CYS A 89 24.23 -14.27 11.88
CA CYS A 89 25.22 -15.33 11.83
C CYS A 89 25.64 -15.71 10.40
N ASN A 90 25.24 -14.95 9.40
CA ASN A 90 25.52 -15.22 7.98
C ASN A 90 25.08 -16.60 7.48
N ASN A 91 24.01 -17.14 8.07
CA ASN A 91 23.38 -18.40 7.64
C ASN A 91 21.87 -18.23 7.31
N ALA A 92 21.49 -17.03 6.89
CA ALA A 92 20.15 -16.74 6.49
C ALA A 92 19.68 -17.63 5.33
N THR A 93 18.44 -18.06 5.40
CA THR A 93 17.78 -18.83 4.36
C THR A 93 16.63 -18.02 3.75
N THR A 94 16.16 -18.43 2.58
CA THR A 94 14.99 -17.82 1.92
C THR A 94 13.70 -17.98 2.73
N SER A 95 13.71 -18.81 3.79
CA SER A 95 12.58 -19.04 4.68
C SER A 95 12.64 -18.19 5.96
N ASP A 96 13.68 -17.38 6.14
CA ASP A 96 13.78 -16.52 7.33
C ASP A 96 12.72 -15.43 7.27
N ASN A 97 11.95 -15.31 8.37
CA ASN A 97 10.85 -14.36 8.48
C ASN A 97 11.29 -12.91 8.27
N ALA A 98 12.45 -12.52 8.78
CA ALA A 98 12.98 -11.16 8.64
C ALA A 98 13.30 -10.84 7.17
N VAL A 99 13.95 -11.77 6.47
CA VAL A 99 14.26 -11.65 5.03
C VAL A 99 12.98 -11.53 4.20
N THR A 100 12.03 -12.43 4.45
CA THR A 100 10.73 -12.45 3.78
C THR A 100 9.93 -11.17 4.05
N ALA A 101 9.86 -10.74 5.30
CA ALA A 101 9.12 -9.54 5.68
C ALA A 101 9.72 -8.26 5.06
N PHE A 102 11.05 -8.17 4.98
CA PHE A 102 11.71 -7.02 4.34
C PHE A 102 11.45 -6.98 2.83
N TRP A 103 11.52 -8.12 2.16
CA TRP A 103 11.15 -8.25 0.75
C TRP A 103 9.72 -7.77 0.49
N TYR A 104 8.76 -8.23 1.28
CA TYR A 104 7.36 -7.82 1.15
C TYR A 104 7.15 -6.33 1.45
N ALA A 105 7.84 -5.77 2.43
CA ALA A 105 7.75 -4.34 2.73
C ALA A 105 8.22 -3.49 1.54
N LEU A 106 9.36 -3.82 0.95
CA LEU A 106 9.92 -3.10 -0.20
C LEU A 106 9.00 -3.17 -1.43
N TYR A 107 8.52 -4.38 -1.79
CA TYR A 107 7.58 -4.51 -2.90
C TYR A 107 6.21 -3.89 -2.62
N SER A 108 5.76 -3.84 -1.37
CA SER A 108 4.56 -3.10 -0.98
C SER A 108 4.75 -1.59 -1.22
N GLY A 109 5.92 -1.05 -0.89
CA GLY A 109 6.26 0.35 -1.18
C GLY A 109 6.28 0.65 -2.68
N ILE A 110 6.91 -0.23 -3.47
CA ILE A 110 6.95 -0.13 -4.93
C ILE A 110 5.53 -0.18 -5.52
N ASN A 111 4.70 -1.11 -5.06
CA ASN A 111 3.32 -1.26 -5.54
C ASN A 111 2.48 -0.02 -5.24
N ARG A 112 2.58 0.53 -4.03
CA ARG A 112 1.92 1.79 -3.67
C ARG A 112 2.41 2.96 -4.52
N ALA A 113 3.71 3.06 -4.76
CA ALA A 113 4.27 4.11 -5.63
C ALA A 113 3.76 3.98 -7.07
N ASN A 114 3.68 2.76 -7.62
CA ASN A 114 3.11 2.52 -8.94
C ASN A 114 1.64 2.94 -8.99
N MET A 115 0.83 2.48 -8.03
CA MET A 115 -0.59 2.84 -7.94
C MET A 115 -0.80 4.36 -7.84
N PHE A 116 0.02 5.05 -7.07
CA PHE A 116 0.01 6.51 -6.99
C PHE A 116 0.29 7.15 -8.34
N LEU A 117 1.37 6.74 -9.01
CA LEU A 117 1.79 7.29 -10.30
C LEU A 117 0.79 7.03 -11.43
N GLU A 118 0.07 5.91 -11.37
CA GLU A 118 -0.99 5.56 -12.33
C GLU A 118 -2.27 6.40 -12.16
N ASN A 119 -2.52 6.91 -10.94
CA ASN A 119 -3.79 7.56 -10.62
C ASN A 119 -3.68 9.07 -10.36
N ILE A 120 -2.50 9.61 -10.12
CA ILE A 120 -2.30 11.04 -9.75
C ILE A 120 -2.84 12.01 -10.82
N ASP A 121 -2.87 11.59 -12.08
CA ASP A 121 -3.39 12.41 -13.19
C ASP A 121 -4.92 12.61 -13.15
N LYS A 122 -5.64 11.77 -12.41
CA LYS A 122 -7.09 11.92 -12.19
C LYS A 122 -7.41 13.06 -11.22
N VAL A 123 -6.46 13.42 -10.35
CA VAL A 123 -6.65 14.43 -9.31
C VAL A 123 -6.53 15.83 -9.88
N ASN A 124 -7.56 16.65 -9.63
CA ASN A 124 -7.62 18.06 -10.01
C ASN A 124 -7.48 18.97 -8.78
N GLY A 125 -7.20 20.25 -9.01
CA GLY A 125 -7.21 21.26 -7.96
C GLY A 125 -5.90 21.36 -7.14
N PHE A 126 -4.79 20.87 -7.68
CA PHE A 126 -3.48 21.13 -7.10
C PHE A 126 -3.05 22.59 -7.28
N ASP A 127 -2.35 23.13 -6.29
CA ASP A 127 -1.58 24.34 -6.46
C ASP A 127 -0.43 24.11 -7.46
N ALA A 128 0.05 25.21 -8.07
CA ALA A 128 1.09 25.15 -9.09
C ALA A 128 2.38 24.47 -8.54
N GLY A 129 2.85 23.45 -9.23
CA GLY A 129 4.07 22.71 -8.90
C GLY A 129 3.90 21.60 -7.85
N VAL A 130 2.80 21.55 -7.10
CA VAL A 130 2.60 20.55 -6.04
C VAL A 130 2.41 19.14 -6.60
N LYS A 131 1.69 19.02 -7.70
CA LYS A 131 1.49 17.73 -8.38
C LYS A 131 2.81 17.13 -8.85
N GLU A 132 3.64 17.96 -9.49
CA GLU A 132 4.96 17.57 -9.98
C GLU A 132 5.89 17.16 -8.83
N GLN A 133 5.81 17.87 -7.71
CA GLN A 133 6.54 17.51 -6.51
C GLN A 133 6.12 16.12 -6.00
N TYR A 134 4.82 15.85 -5.88
CA TYR A 134 4.33 14.55 -5.41
C TYR A 134 4.72 13.39 -6.34
N ILE A 135 4.71 13.64 -7.65
CA ILE A 135 5.20 12.67 -8.65
C ILE A 135 6.69 12.39 -8.45
N ALA A 136 7.49 13.44 -8.22
CA ALA A 136 8.92 13.31 -7.99
C ALA A 136 9.22 12.52 -6.70
N GLU A 137 8.50 12.81 -5.61
CA GLU A 137 8.62 12.09 -4.34
C GLU A 137 8.26 10.60 -4.48
N ALA A 138 7.15 10.29 -5.15
CA ALA A 138 6.74 8.91 -5.38
C ALA A 138 7.76 8.14 -6.24
N ARG A 139 8.33 8.77 -7.27
CA ARG A 139 9.39 8.19 -8.10
C ARG A 139 10.67 7.97 -7.30
N PHE A 140 11.04 8.93 -6.46
CA PHE A 140 12.20 8.80 -5.58
C PHE A 140 12.04 7.62 -4.61
N LEU A 141 10.90 7.53 -3.93
CA LEU A 141 10.63 6.44 -2.99
C LEU A 141 10.64 5.07 -3.69
N ARG A 142 10.05 4.98 -4.88
CA ARG A 142 10.09 3.75 -5.69
C ARG A 142 11.53 3.34 -6.03
N ALA A 143 12.35 4.28 -6.45
CA ALA A 143 13.75 4.03 -6.74
C ALA A 143 14.53 3.63 -5.48
N PHE A 144 14.24 4.25 -4.35
CA PHE A 144 14.84 3.93 -3.06
C PHE A 144 14.50 2.51 -2.59
N TYR A 145 13.25 2.07 -2.76
CA TYR A 145 12.87 0.68 -2.45
C TYR A 145 13.56 -0.32 -3.38
N TYR A 146 13.69 -0.02 -4.67
CA TYR A 146 14.46 -0.84 -5.60
C TYR A 146 15.95 -0.88 -5.26
N PHE A 147 16.53 0.24 -4.84
CA PHE A 147 17.92 0.30 -4.41
C PHE A 147 18.17 -0.70 -3.27
N ASN A 148 17.33 -0.70 -2.23
CA ASN A 148 17.46 -1.65 -1.14
C ASN A 148 17.27 -3.12 -1.59
N LEU A 149 16.36 -3.38 -2.54
CA LEU A 149 16.19 -4.71 -3.10
C LEU A 149 17.46 -5.18 -3.82
N VAL A 150 18.02 -4.35 -4.69
CA VAL A 150 19.22 -4.70 -5.47
C VAL A 150 20.44 -4.86 -4.57
N GLU A 151 20.57 -4.03 -3.54
CA GLU A 151 21.66 -4.11 -2.57
C GLU A 151 21.63 -5.45 -1.80
N CYS A 152 20.45 -5.95 -1.45
CA CYS A 152 20.30 -7.18 -0.65
C CYS A 152 20.24 -8.46 -1.51
N TRP A 153 19.65 -8.42 -2.70
CA TRP A 153 19.35 -9.62 -3.51
C TRP A 153 19.97 -9.63 -4.90
N GLY A 154 20.62 -8.54 -5.32
CA GLY A 154 21.12 -8.43 -6.70
C GLY A 154 19.98 -8.22 -7.70
N ASP A 155 19.91 -9.04 -8.73
CA ASP A 155 18.86 -8.94 -9.75
C ASP A 155 17.48 -9.29 -9.19
N VAL A 156 16.53 -8.36 -9.35
CA VAL A 156 15.16 -8.48 -8.82
C VAL A 156 14.11 -8.18 -9.90
N PRO A 157 12.89 -8.74 -9.80
CA PRO A 157 11.81 -8.44 -10.73
C PRO A 157 11.48 -6.95 -10.76
N PHE A 158 11.61 -6.32 -11.93
CA PHE A 158 11.30 -4.91 -12.12
C PHE A 158 9.84 -4.72 -12.55
N LYS A 159 9.07 -4.04 -11.70
CA LYS A 159 7.63 -3.75 -11.91
C LYS A 159 7.40 -2.24 -11.94
N THR A 160 6.78 -1.75 -13.01
CA THR A 160 6.42 -0.34 -13.19
C THR A 160 4.91 -0.10 -13.13
N VAL A 161 4.14 -1.18 -13.01
CA VAL A 161 2.68 -1.16 -12.88
C VAL A 161 2.25 -1.76 -11.54
N SER A 162 1.11 -1.28 -11.03
CA SER A 162 0.55 -1.81 -9.80
C SER A 162 -0.02 -3.22 -10.00
N THR A 163 0.00 -4.02 -8.95
CA THR A 163 -0.72 -5.30 -8.88
C THR A 163 -1.93 -5.12 -7.98
N GLN A 164 -3.10 -5.49 -8.49
CA GLN A 164 -4.36 -5.51 -7.73
C GLN A 164 -4.40 -6.67 -6.74
#